data_5334e6bb7d819595698efb5071c18492
#
_entry.id   5334e6bb7d819595698efb5071c18492
#
_cell.length_a   1.000
_cell.length_b   1.000
_cell.length_c   1.000
_cell.angle_alpha   90.00
_cell.angle_beta   90.00
_cell.angle_gamma   90.00
#
_symmetry.space_group_name_H-M   'P 1'
#
loop_
_entity.id
_entity.type
_entity.pdbx_description
1 polymer ?
#
loop_
_entity_poly.entity_id
_entity_poly.type
_entity_poly.pdbx_seq_one_letter_code
_entity_poly.pdbx_strand_id
1 'polypeptide(L)'
;MTSNNPQSAEARRLRTVIWVVALATVGLIFDGYDLVVYGAVVSTFLRDPTHIGNVTPAIAGLLGSYALVGVMVGALLAGAVGDRLGRRKVMLMSYAWFSVGMAFTAMATTSTAFGWLRFATGLGIGSLVATTAALVSEYASVGRKNLINAITNGGIPLGSLLAALLAILLMQHIGWRGMFWIGALPIVTLLPLAYFKMPESVAWLASRGRIDEARRMSERTGVPMPEPVVVKPGATEPAGAGKVGFAGLFSAHYLFPTLVLGLMSATGLMLVYSLNTWLPEIMLRAGFNAKGSLSFLAVLNGGSLFGALAASRAADRFGLKPGVAACFATGAAALVLLMLDFPLAGLLAIVAVVGLGTGGTQTLIYGFVANHYRKNVRAAGVAWCAGFGPTGRHRRPDAGQYDDRCWLRAGLDLLRAVRAGIAGGAADAAGADGTCAVRIAPGACQAGAGLGRVDAVRGVTRLPAPRIQDPA
;
A
#
# COMPACT_ATOMS: atom_id res chain seq x y z
N MET A 1 9.43 50.79 3.09
CA MET A 1 8.69 50.56 4.35
C MET A 1 7.38 49.86 3.98
N THR A 2 7.35 48.53 3.82
CA THR A 2 6.16 47.77 3.52
C THR A 2 5.48 47.44 4.84
N SER A 3 4.28 47.93 5.04
CA SER A 3 3.46 47.76 6.23
C SER A 3 3.33 46.28 6.56
N ASN A 4 3.92 45.85 7.67
CA ASN A 4 3.74 44.50 8.24
C ASN A 4 2.32 44.40 8.82
N ASN A 5 1.32 44.36 7.94
CA ASN A 5 -0.04 44.14 8.36
C ASN A 5 -0.17 42.62 8.70
N PRO A 6 -0.49 42.23 9.96
CA PRO A 6 -0.63 40.86 10.37
C PRO A 6 -1.63 40.06 9.50
N GLN A 7 -2.71 40.70 9.05
CA GLN A 7 -3.69 40.11 8.17
C GLN A 7 -3.11 39.72 6.80
N SER A 8 -2.18 40.54 6.26
CA SER A 8 -1.51 40.21 4.98
C SER A 8 -0.53 39.05 5.11
N ALA A 9 0.10 38.85 6.26
CA ALA A 9 0.99 37.72 6.55
C ALA A 9 0.21 36.42 6.69
N GLU A 10 -0.92 36.46 7.36
CA GLU A 10 -1.81 35.30 7.51
C GLU A 10 -2.42 34.86 6.18
N ALA A 11 -2.86 35.80 5.33
CA ALA A 11 -3.35 35.52 4.00
C ALA A 11 -2.26 34.88 3.11
N ARG A 12 -1.00 35.37 3.17
CA ARG A 12 0.13 34.76 2.47
C ARG A 12 0.39 33.32 2.96
N ARG A 13 0.38 33.12 4.26
CA ARG A 13 0.55 31.80 4.88
C ARG A 13 -0.53 30.82 4.41
N LEU A 14 -1.79 31.22 4.45
CA LEU A 14 -2.90 30.38 4.03
C LEU A 14 -2.76 29.98 2.54
N ARG A 15 -2.44 30.94 1.67
CA ARG A 15 -2.19 30.69 0.24
C ARG A 15 -1.05 29.69 0.04
N THR A 16 0.05 29.84 0.77
CA THR A 16 1.20 28.92 0.69
C THR A 16 0.83 27.51 1.13
N VAL A 17 0.14 27.40 2.28
CA VAL A 17 -0.33 26.10 2.80
C VAL A 17 -1.26 25.41 1.80
N ILE A 18 -2.21 26.16 1.20
CA ILE A 18 -3.11 25.61 0.18
C ILE A 18 -2.32 25.06 -1.01
N TRP A 19 -1.34 25.80 -1.54
CA TRP A 19 -0.52 25.33 -2.65
C TRP A 19 0.31 24.11 -2.30
N VAL A 20 0.97 24.10 -1.15
CA VAL A 20 1.78 22.97 -0.69
C VAL A 20 0.90 21.72 -0.52
N VAL A 21 -0.25 21.87 0.14
CA VAL A 21 -1.20 20.77 0.37
C VAL A 21 -1.79 20.27 -0.95
N ALA A 22 -2.21 21.17 -1.84
CA ALA A 22 -2.77 20.79 -3.13
C ALA A 22 -1.76 20.02 -4.00
N LEU A 23 -0.52 20.53 -4.13
CA LEU A 23 0.54 19.85 -4.89
C LEU A 23 0.88 18.50 -4.29
N ALA A 24 0.99 18.43 -2.97
CA ALA A 24 1.24 17.18 -2.24
C ALA A 24 0.10 16.18 -2.44
N THR A 25 -1.16 16.61 -2.32
CA THR A 25 -2.34 15.76 -2.54
C THR A 25 -2.40 15.24 -3.97
N VAL A 26 -2.16 16.10 -4.97
CA VAL A 26 -2.13 15.65 -6.38
C VAL A 26 -1.01 14.64 -6.61
N GLY A 27 0.16 14.82 -6.00
CA GLY A 27 1.22 13.82 -6.04
C GLY A 27 0.78 12.47 -5.48
N LEU A 28 0.08 12.45 -4.35
CA LEU A 28 -0.46 11.23 -3.73
C LEU A 28 -1.65 10.65 -4.51
N ILE A 29 -2.39 11.45 -5.29
CA ILE A 29 -3.39 10.95 -6.24
C ILE A 29 -2.69 10.07 -7.30
N PHE A 30 -1.56 10.49 -7.83
CA PHE A 30 -0.82 9.68 -8.79
C PHE A 30 -0.14 8.45 -8.17
N ASP A 31 0.22 8.47 -6.90
CA ASP A 31 0.64 7.29 -6.14
C ASP A 31 -0.50 6.24 -6.06
N GLY A 32 -1.69 6.66 -5.63
CA GLY A 32 -2.87 5.80 -5.61
C GLY A 32 -3.29 5.33 -7.01
N TYR A 33 -3.10 6.15 -8.03
CA TYR A 33 -3.31 5.79 -9.43
C TYR A 33 -2.41 4.63 -9.85
N ASP A 34 -1.10 4.70 -9.58
CA ASP A 34 -0.14 3.66 -9.93
C ASP A 34 -0.46 2.32 -9.28
N LEU A 35 -0.88 2.35 -8.01
CA LEU A 35 -1.27 1.16 -7.27
C LEU A 35 -2.38 0.38 -7.99
N VAL A 36 -3.42 1.08 -8.44
CA VAL A 36 -4.62 0.47 -9.02
C VAL A 36 -4.46 0.13 -10.48
N VAL A 37 -3.73 0.94 -11.25
CA VAL A 37 -3.45 0.66 -12.67
C VAL A 37 -2.80 -0.71 -12.84
N TYR A 38 -1.85 -1.08 -11.99
CA TYR A 38 -1.25 -2.40 -12.04
C TYR A 38 -2.28 -3.51 -11.85
N GLY A 39 -3.16 -3.40 -10.84
CA GLY A 39 -4.23 -4.38 -10.61
C GLY A 39 -5.21 -4.49 -11.78
N ALA A 40 -5.52 -3.37 -12.44
CA ALA A 40 -6.39 -3.36 -13.61
C ALA A 40 -5.77 -4.09 -14.82
N VAL A 41 -4.45 -4.02 -15.00
CA VAL A 41 -3.77 -4.63 -16.16
C VAL A 41 -3.30 -6.06 -15.94
N VAL A 42 -3.19 -6.53 -14.71
CA VAL A 42 -2.74 -7.91 -14.37
C VAL A 42 -3.52 -8.97 -15.12
N SER A 43 -4.84 -8.86 -15.18
CA SER A 43 -5.70 -9.80 -15.88
C SER A 43 -5.44 -9.84 -17.39
N THR A 44 -5.01 -8.74 -18.01
CA THR A 44 -4.59 -8.70 -19.41
C THR A 44 -3.29 -9.49 -19.60
N PHE A 45 -2.30 -9.30 -18.73
CA PHE A 45 -1.03 -10.01 -18.80
C PHE A 45 -1.14 -11.52 -18.57
N LEU A 46 -2.09 -11.95 -17.71
CA LEU A 46 -2.33 -13.37 -17.45
C LEU A 46 -2.97 -14.11 -18.62
N ARG A 47 -3.65 -13.39 -19.52
CA ARG A 47 -4.41 -13.97 -20.64
C ARG A 47 -3.69 -13.89 -21.96
N ASP A 48 -2.87 -12.86 -22.16
CA ASP A 48 -2.23 -12.59 -23.45
C ASP A 48 -0.70 -12.43 -23.28
N PRO A 49 0.08 -13.45 -23.67
CA PRO A 49 1.54 -13.41 -23.59
C PRO A 49 2.19 -12.49 -24.60
N THR A 50 1.46 -11.93 -25.55
CA THR A 50 2.02 -11.03 -26.58
C THR A 50 2.47 -9.69 -26.03
N HIS A 51 2.00 -9.31 -24.84
CA HIS A 51 2.27 -8.00 -24.26
C HIS A 51 3.66 -7.88 -23.62
N ILE A 52 3.98 -8.77 -22.66
CA ILE A 52 5.24 -8.76 -21.90
C ILE A 52 5.82 -10.17 -21.71
N GLY A 53 5.37 -11.13 -22.52
CA GLY A 53 5.74 -12.53 -22.40
C GLY A 53 4.79 -13.33 -21.52
N ASN A 54 5.14 -14.60 -21.28
CA ASN A 54 4.29 -15.50 -20.52
C ASN A 54 4.30 -15.15 -19.03
N VAL A 55 3.18 -14.61 -18.52
CA VAL A 55 3.01 -14.18 -17.13
C VAL A 55 2.14 -15.18 -16.39
N THR A 56 2.74 -15.89 -15.43
CA THR A 56 2.00 -16.74 -14.48
C THR A 56 1.52 -15.91 -13.28
N PRO A 57 0.55 -16.39 -12.47
CA PRO A 57 0.12 -15.72 -11.25
C PRO A 57 1.28 -15.42 -10.29
N ALA A 58 2.28 -16.32 -10.21
CA ALA A 58 3.49 -16.11 -9.41
C ALA A 58 4.33 -14.94 -9.93
N ILE A 59 4.54 -14.86 -11.25
CA ILE A 59 5.24 -13.75 -11.90
C ILE A 59 4.47 -12.44 -11.68
N ALA A 60 3.15 -12.44 -11.86
CA ALA A 60 2.33 -11.26 -11.60
C ALA A 60 2.45 -10.78 -10.14
N GLY A 61 2.42 -11.68 -9.17
CA GLY A 61 2.67 -11.34 -7.77
C GLY A 61 4.07 -10.74 -7.54
N LEU A 62 5.09 -11.30 -8.20
CA LEU A 62 6.47 -10.79 -8.15
C LEU A 62 6.57 -9.38 -8.75
N LEU A 63 5.97 -9.13 -9.92
CA LEU A 63 5.96 -7.82 -10.57
C LEU A 63 5.32 -6.73 -9.69
N GLY A 64 4.23 -7.05 -8.98
CA GLY A 64 3.66 -6.16 -7.97
C GLY A 64 4.60 -5.90 -6.80
N SER A 65 5.35 -6.92 -6.37
CA SER A 65 6.30 -6.82 -5.26
C SER A 65 7.49 -5.92 -5.57
N TYR A 66 7.96 -5.87 -6.83
CA TYR A 66 9.04 -4.97 -7.25
C TYR A 66 8.71 -3.50 -6.94
N ALA A 67 7.49 -3.05 -7.24
CA ALA A 67 7.08 -1.69 -6.93
C ALA A 67 7.11 -1.41 -5.43
N LEU A 68 6.61 -2.34 -4.60
CA LEU A 68 6.57 -2.19 -3.14
C LEU A 68 7.97 -2.12 -2.51
N VAL A 69 8.91 -2.96 -2.99
CA VAL A 69 10.32 -2.89 -2.57
C VAL A 69 10.92 -1.55 -2.98
N GLY A 70 10.61 -1.08 -4.19
CA GLY A 70 11.01 0.25 -4.65
C GLY A 70 10.50 1.36 -3.72
N VAL A 71 9.23 1.35 -3.36
CA VAL A 71 8.61 2.32 -2.44
C VAL A 71 9.32 2.31 -1.08
N MET A 72 9.59 1.14 -0.51
CA MET A 72 10.30 1.02 0.77
C MET A 72 11.69 1.64 0.69
N VAL A 73 12.48 1.25 -0.31
CA VAL A 73 13.86 1.78 -0.50
C VAL A 73 13.83 3.28 -0.77
N GLY A 74 12.89 3.74 -1.62
CA GLY A 74 12.71 5.16 -1.95
C GLY A 74 12.37 6.01 -0.73
N ALA A 75 11.49 5.54 0.15
CA ALA A 75 11.13 6.23 1.38
C ALA A 75 12.32 6.36 2.35
N LEU A 76 13.15 5.32 2.48
CA LEU A 76 14.36 5.35 3.30
C LEU A 76 15.40 6.32 2.74
N LEU A 77 15.63 6.28 1.42
CA LEU A 77 16.55 7.18 0.75
C LEU A 77 16.10 8.65 0.83
N ALA A 78 14.79 8.90 0.72
CA ALA A 78 14.24 10.25 0.79
C ALA A 78 14.54 10.96 2.11
N GLY A 79 14.57 10.23 3.23
CA GLY A 79 14.96 10.78 4.52
C GLY A 79 16.40 11.34 4.49
N ALA A 80 17.34 10.52 4.04
CA ALA A 80 18.76 10.89 3.97
C ALA A 80 19.04 11.98 2.92
N VAL A 81 18.43 11.86 1.75
CA VAL A 81 18.58 12.80 0.63
C VAL A 81 17.87 14.12 0.92
N GLY A 82 16.67 14.07 1.51
CA GLY A 82 15.88 15.24 1.86
C GLY A 82 16.54 16.14 2.90
N ASP A 83 17.28 15.55 3.82
CA ASP A 83 18.06 16.32 4.78
C ASP A 83 19.22 17.06 4.10
N ARG A 84 19.82 16.49 3.05
CA ARG A 84 20.96 17.11 2.33
C ARG A 84 20.52 18.12 1.27
N LEU A 85 19.57 17.77 0.42
CA LEU A 85 19.20 18.55 -0.77
C LEU A 85 18.05 19.54 -0.53
N GLY A 86 17.27 19.36 0.53
CA GLY A 86 16.05 20.12 0.81
C GLY A 86 14.77 19.40 0.35
N ARG A 87 13.65 19.78 0.97
CA ARG A 87 12.36 19.09 0.77
C ARG A 87 11.80 19.34 -0.64
N ARG A 88 11.89 20.61 -1.10
CA ARG A 88 11.42 21.00 -2.43
C ARG A 88 12.12 20.25 -3.55
N LYS A 89 13.46 20.20 -3.52
CA LYS A 89 14.24 19.56 -4.58
C LYS A 89 13.93 18.06 -4.65
N VAL A 90 13.87 17.36 -3.51
CA VAL A 90 13.57 15.93 -3.48
C VAL A 90 12.17 15.67 -4.01
N MET A 91 11.19 16.49 -3.67
CA MET A 91 9.83 16.34 -4.16
C MET A 91 9.71 16.54 -5.68
N LEU A 92 10.38 17.56 -6.24
CA LEU A 92 10.44 17.78 -7.69
C LEU A 92 11.14 16.61 -8.40
N MET A 93 12.25 16.11 -7.85
CA MET A 93 12.95 14.93 -8.37
C MET A 93 12.06 13.69 -8.32
N SER A 94 11.27 13.52 -7.27
CA SER A 94 10.32 12.39 -7.14
C SER A 94 9.23 12.45 -8.19
N TYR A 95 8.65 13.62 -8.47
CA TYR A 95 7.67 13.80 -9.54
C TYR A 95 8.25 13.47 -10.91
N ALA A 96 9.43 14.00 -11.22
CA ALA A 96 10.12 13.71 -12.48
C ALA A 96 10.43 12.22 -12.61
N TRP A 97 11.04 11.62 -11.60
CA TRP A 97 11.45 10.22 -11.57
C TRP A 97 10.28 9.26 -11.73
N PHE A 98 9.22 9.47 -10.94
CA PHE A 98 8.00 8.69 -11.01
C PHE A 98 7.37 8.76 -12.40
N SER A 99 7.19 9.97 -12.94
CA SER A 99 6.54 10.17 -14.24
C SER A 99 7.34 9.55 -15.39
N VAL A 100 8.66 9.72 -15.38
CA VAL A 100 9.56 9.09 -16.36
C VAL A 100 9.51 7.56 -16.21
N GLY A 101 9.51 7.05 -14.99
CA GLY A 101 9.36 5.62 -14.71
C GLY A 101 8.06 5.04 -15.26
N MET A 102 6.93 5.76 -15.12
CA MET A 102 5.64 5.36 -15.68
C MET A 102 5.67 5.34 -17.23
N ALA A 103 6.28 6.36 -17.84
CA ALA A 103 6.44 6.40 -19.31
C ALA A 103 7.26 5.22 -19.82
N PHE A 104 8.39 4.89 -19.18
CA PHE A 104 9.19 3.72 -19.56
C PHE A 104 8.46 2.41 -19.29
N THR A 105 7.69 2.32 -18.21
CA THR A 105 6.88 1.14 -17.91
C THR A 105 5.83 0.89 -19.01
N ALA A 106 5.25 1.95 -19.59
CA ALA A 106 4.36 1.84 -20.76
C ALA A 106 5.04 1.25 -22.00
N MET A 107 6.36 1.40 -22.11
CA MET A 107 7.15 0.92 -23.27
C MET A 107 7.73 -0.49 -23.03
N ALA A 108 7.54 -1.09 -21.87
CA ALA A 108 8.10 -2.40 -21.56
C ALA A 108 7.57 -3.50 -22.51
N THR A 109 8.48 -4.37 -22.95
CA THR A 109 8.19 -5.50 -23.86
C THR A 109 8.40 -6.86 -23.21
N THR A 110 9.06 -6.89 -22.04
CA THR A 110 9.31 -8.13 -21.30
C THR A 110 8.90 -7.99 -19.83
N SER A 111 8.51 -9.10 -19.20
CA SER A 111 8.13 -9.12 -17.78
C SER A 111 9.29 -8.69 -16.86
N THR A 112 10.53 -9.07 -17.22
CA THR A 112 11.72 -8.67 -16.45
C THR A 112 11.95 -7.16 -16.50
N ALA A 113 11.90 -6.56 -17.71
CA ALA A 113 12.04 -5.11 -17.87
C ALA A 113 10.90 -4.37 -17.14
N PHE A 114 9.66 -4.83 -17.28
CA PHE A 114 8.50 -4.30 -16.59
C PHE A 114 8.72 -4.32 -15.05
N GLY A 115 9.20 -5.43 -14.49
CA GLY A 115 9.48 -5.56 -13.06
C GLY A 115 10.52 -4.55 -12.57
N TRP A 116 11.66 -4.43 -13.23
CA TRP A 116 12.69 -3.46 -12.86
C TRP A 116 12.23 -2.00 -13.02
N LEU A 117 11.44 -1.70 -14.02
CA LEU A 117 10.83 -0.38 -14.19
C LEU A 117 9.81 -0.08 -13.08
N ARG A 118 9.02 -1.07 -12.66
CA ARG A 118 8.14 -0.96 -11.49
C ARG A 118 8.93 -0.69 -10.20
N PHE A 119 10.07 -1.37 -9.98
CA PHE A 119 10.96 -1.08 -8.88
C PHE A 119 11.48 0.37 -8.94
N ALA A 120 11.98 0.80 -10.10
CA ALA A 120 12.47 2.16 -10.31
C ALA A 120 11.36 3.21 -10.08
N THR A 121 10.15 2.99 -10.60
CA THR A 121 8.99 3.86 -10.37
C THR A 121 8.66 3.92 -8.87
N GLY A 122 8.68 2.77 -8.19
CA GLY A 122 8.48 2.67 -6.75
C GLY A 122 9.45 3.51 -5.93
N LEU A 123 10.73 3.61 -6.32
CA LEU A 123 11.70 4.49 -5.66
C LEU A 123 11.21 5.96 -5.65
N GLY A 124 10.67 6.43 -6.78
CA GLY A 124 10.11 7.77 -6.90
C GLY A 124 8.89 7.98 -6.00
N ILE A 125 7.96 7.01 -5.98
CA ILE A 125 6.75 7.02 -5.16
C ILE A 125 7.10 7.05 -3.68
N GLY A 126 7.97 6.15 -3.21
CA GLY A 126 8.37 6.10 -1.80
C GLY A 126 9.04 7.40 -1.34
N SER A 127 9.90 7.97 -2.20
CA SER A 127 10.51 9.27 -1.96
C SER A 127 9.47 10.40 -1.89
N LEU A 128 8.46 10.37 -2.76
CA LEU A 128 7.36 11.33 -2.78
C LEU A 128 6.54 11.27 -1.48
N VAL A 129 6.11 10.09 -1.06
CA VAL A 129 5.30 9.89 0.14
C VAL A 129 6.03 10.40 1.39
N ALA A 130 7.30 10.01 1.57
CA ALA A 130 8.09 10.42 2.72
C ALA A 130 8.34 11.94 2.74
N THR A 131 8.66 12.52 1.58
CA THR A 131 8.90 13.97 1.47
C THR A 131 7.63 14.79 1.66
N THR A 132 6.49 14.30 1.15
CA THR A 132 5.17 14.89 1.34
C THR A 132 4.81 14.96 2.83
N ALA A 133 4.96 13.86 3.55
CA ALA A 133 4.67 13.81 4.98
C ALA A 133 5.54 14.82 5.77
N ALA A 134 6.83 14.90 5.45
CA ALA A 134 7.74 15.87 6.07
C ALA A 134 7.31 17.31 5.76
N LEU A 135 7.12 17.64 4.49
CA LEU A 135 6.78 19.00 4.03
C LEU A 135 5.44 19.47 4.62
N VAL A 136 4.41 18.63 4.53
CA VAL A 136 3.08 18.95 5.07
C VAL A 136 3.14 19.19 6.58
N SER A 137 3.92 18.41 7.33
CA SER A 137 4.08 18.58 8.78
C SER A 137 4.73 19.93 9.16
N GLU A 138 5.61 20.46 8.30
CA GLU A 138 6.30 21.73 8.50
C GLU A 138 5.41 22.95 8.20
N TYR A 139 4.55 22.85 7.19
CA TYR A 139 3.66 23.93 6.76
C TYR A 139 2.31 23.94 7.50
N ALA A 140 1.87 22.80 8.05
CA ALA A 140 0.58 22.71 8.75
C ALA A 140 0.58 23.53 10.05
N SER A 141 -0.47 24.36 10.23
CA SER A 141 -0.68 25.12 11.47
C SER A 141 -0.97 24.18 12.65
N VAL A 142 -0.56 24.59 13.86
CA VAL A 142 -0.60 23.77 15.09
C VAL A 142 -2.01 23.21 15.37
N GLY A 143 -3.08 23.94 15.08
CA GLY A 143 -4.46 23.50 15.34
C GLY A 143 -5.09 22.65 14.21
N ARG A 144 -4.50 22.57 13.01
CA ARG A 144 -5.12 21.92 11.82
C ARG A 144 -4.23 20.83 11.20
N LYS A 145 -3.18 20.39 11.89
CA LYS A 145 -2.24 19.39 11.34
C LYS A 145 -2.91 18.10 10.94
N ASN A 146 -3.81 17.58 11.79
CA ASN A 146 -4.49 16.32 11.52
C ASN A 146 -5.42 16.42 10.30
N LEU A 147 -6.16 17.52 10.17
CA LEU A 147 -7.03 17.76 9.03
C LEU A 147 -6.23 17.86 7.73
N ILE A 148 -5.15 18.62 7.72
CA ILE A 148 -4.27 18.79 6.55
C ILE A 148 -3.65 17.45 6.14
N ASN A 149 -3.15 16.66 7.10
CA ASN A 149 -2.65 15.33 6.84
C ASN A 149 -3.73 14.38 6.30
N ALA A 150 -4.95 14.44 6.83
CA ALA A 150 -6.07 13.64 6.36
C ALA A 150 -6.46 13.98 4.91
N ILE A 151 -6.51 15.27 4.58
CA ILE A 151 -6.77 15.75 3.20
C ILE A 151 -5.67 15.24 2.26
N THR A 152 -4.40 15.43 2.65
CA THR A 152 -3.26 15.05 1.81
C THR A 152 -3.21 13.54 1.58
N ASN A 153 -3.33 12.73 2.63
CA ASN A 153 -3.33 11.27 2.52
C ASN A 153 -4.60 10.72 1.86
N GLY A 154 -5.73 11.45 1.91
CA GLY A 154 -6.94 11.16 1.15
C GLY A 154 -6.72 11.17 -0.37
N GLY A 155 -5.61 11.75 -0.84
CA GLY A 155 -5.19 11.70 -2.23
C GLY A 155 -4.98 10.27 -2.73
N ILE A 156 -4.43 9.36 -1.92
CA ILE A 156 -4.15 7.98 -2.33
C ILE A 156 -5.44 7.23 -2.69
N PRO A 157 -6.44 7.08 -1.81
CA PRO A 157 -7.69 6.40 -2.18
C PRO A 157 -8.49 7.12 -3.27
N LEU A 158 -8.38 8.46 -3.36
CA LEU A 158 -8.99 9.21 -4.44
C LEU A 158 -8.32 8.88 -5.79
N GLY A 159 -7.00 8.82 -5.84
CA GLY A 159 -6.24 8.42 -7.02
C GLY A 159 -6.53 6.98 -7.43
N SER A 160 -6.66 6.08 -6.48
CA SER A 160 -7.05 4.69 -6.68
C SER A 160 -8.45 4.56 -7.28
N LEU A 161 -9.40 5.34 -6.78
CA LEU A 161 -10.75 5.42 -7.35
C LEU A 161 -10.74 5.96 -8.78
N LEU A 162 -10.01 7.07 -9.02
CA LEU A 162 -9.87 7.65 -10.37
C LEU A 162 -9.23 6.65 -11.34
N ALA A 163 -8.19 5.92 -10.93
CA ALA A 163 -7.56 4.90 -11.75
C ALA A 163 -8.55 3.80 -12.16
N ALA A 164 -9.36 3.31 -11.23
CA ALA A 164 -10.37 2.31 -11.50
C ALA A 164 -11.45 2.82 -12.48
N LEU A 165 -11.92 4.06 -12.29
CA LEU A 165 -12.89 4.69 -13.18
C LEU A 165 -12.30 4.91 -14.58
N LEU A 166 -11.07 5.42 -14.69
CA LEU A 166 -10.38 5.58 -15.96
C LEU A 166 -10.13 4.24 -16.65
N ALA A 167 -9.81 3.18 -15.89
CA ALA A 167 -9.68 1.85 -16.46
C ALA A 167 -11.00 1.32 -17.03
N ILE A 168 -12.14 1.52 -16.36
CA ILE A 168 -13.47 1.16 -16.88
C ILE A 168 -13.78 1.88 -18.20
N LEU A 169 -13.43 3.16 -18.27
CA LEU A 169 -13.77 4.01 -19.41
C LEU A 169 -12.80 3.86 -20.58
N LEU A 170 -11.49 3.82 -20.31
CA LEU A 170 -10.46 4.02 -21.31
C LEU A 170 -9.66 2.76 -21.67
N MET A 171 -9.58 1.76 -20.78
CA MET A 171 -8.68 0.62 -20.99
C MET A 171 -8.97 -0.16 -22.28
N GLN A 172 -10.24 -0.22 -22.72
CA GLN A 172 -10.62 -0.86 -23.96
C GLN A 172 -10.18 -0.08 -25.22
N HIS A 173 -9.98 1.25 -25.08
CA HIS A 173 -9.63 2.14 -26.20
C HIS A 173 -8.12 2.38 -26.30
N ILE A 174 -7.45 2.61 -25.16
CA ILE A 174 -6.02 2.97 -25.13
C ILE A 174 -5.12 1.82 -24.66
N GLY A 175 -5.72 0.70 -24.24
CA GLY A 175 -5.00 -0.45 -23.74
C GLY A 175 -4.24 -0.19 -22.45
N TRP A 176 -3.50 -1.20 -21.98
CA TRP A 176 -2.73 -1.11 -20.73
C TRP A 176 -1.57 -0.10 -20.81
N ARG A 177 -0.95 0.06 -21.99
CA ARG A 177 0.13 1.04 -22.21
C ARG A 177 -0.38 2.46 -22.03
N GLY A 178 -1.57 2.76 -22.59
CA GLY A 178 -2.21 4.07 -22.42
C GLY A 178 -2.48 4.42 -20.97
N MET A 179 -2.85 3.45 -20.15
CA MET A 179 -3.04 3.67 -18.70
C MET A 179 -1.73 4.09 -18.02
N PHE A 180 -0.59 3.51 -18.35
CA PHE A 180 0.70 3.94 -17.81
C PHE A 180 1.13 5.31 -18.34
N TRP A 181 0.80 5.67 -19.59
CA TRP A 181 1.02 7.02 -20.13
C TRP A 181 0.22 8.09 -19.39
N ILE A 182 -1.02 7.82 -18.97
CA ILE A 182 -1.78 8.72 -18.09
C ILE A 182 -1.02 8.92 -16.77
N GLY A 183 -0.43 7.88 -16.19
CA GLY A 183 0.42 7.98 -15.00
C GLY A 183 1.69 8.81 -15.20
N ALA A 184 2.14 9.03 -16.42
CA ALA A 184 3.26 9.90 -16.74
C ALA A 184 2.90 11.38 -16.86
N LEU A 185 1.61 11.76 -16.89
CA LEU A 185 1.15 13.14 -17.03
C LEU A 185 1.72 14.14 -16.00
N PRO A 186 2.07 13.75 -14.76
CA PRO A 186 2.66 14.69 -13.80
C PRO A 186 3.92 15.40 -14.30
N ILE A 187 4.66 14.85 -15.25
CA ILE A 187 5.85 15.50 -15.82
C ILE A 187 5.51 16.81 -16.54
N VAL A 188 4.36 16.87 -17.21
CA VAL A 188 3.94 18.05 -17.97
C VAL A 188 2.93 18.92 -17.22
N THR A 189 2.29 18.40 -16.18
CA THR A 189 1.26 19.10 -15.39
C THR A 189 1.76 19.51 -14.02
N LEU A 190 2.05 18.52 -13.17
CA LEU A 190 2.36 18.74 -11.76
C LEU A 190 3.78 19.25 -11.55
N LEU A 191 4.77 18.73 -12.30
CA LEU A 191 6.16 19.11 -12.14
C LEU A 191 6.42 20.58 -12.46
N PRO A 192 5.96 21.17 -13.60
CA PRO A 192 6.09 22.59 -13.85
C PRO A 192 5.36 23.43 -12.79
N LEU A 193 4.13 23.04 -12.42
CA LEU A 193 3.36 23.76 -11.43
C LEU A 193 4.06 23.76 -10.06
N ALA A 194 4.59 22.62 -9.64
CA ALA A 194 5.35 22.49 -8.40
C ALA A 194 6.68 23.28 -8.46
N TYR A 195 7.33 23.31 -9.61
CA TYR A 195 8.56 24.07 -9.78
C TYR A 195 8.36 25.57 -9.49
N PHE A 196 7.24 26.17 -9.96
CA PHE A 196 6.96 27.59 -9.76
C PHE A 196 6.28 27.90 -8.42
N LYS A 197 5.46 27.01 -7.89
CA LYS A 197 4.59 27.30 -6.73
C LYS A 197 5.05 26.70 -5.41
N MET A 198 5.90 25.66 -5.43
CA MET A 198 6.34 25.00 -4.22
C MET A 198 7.52 25.75 -3.58
N PRO A 199 7.40 26.24 -2.34
CA PRO A 199 8.49 26.87 -1.62
C PRO A 199 9.41 25.81 -0.99
N GLU A 200 10.64 26.21 -0.66
CA GLU A 200 11.52 25.38 0.19
C GLU A 200 11.15 25.53 1.66
N SER A 201 11.41 24.50 2.46
CA SER A 201 11.13 24.48 3.89
C SER A 201 11.94 25.53 4.66
N VAL A 202 11.26 26.42 5.38
CA VAL A 202 11.88 27.42 6.25
C VAL A 202 12.66 26.72 7.37
N ALA A 203 12.11 25.64 7.94
CA ALA A 203 12.75 24.89 9.00
C ALA A 203 14.03 24.20 8.51
N TRP A 204 14.02 23.66 7.30
CA TRP A 204 15.22 23.06 6.71
C TRP A 204 16.31 24.10 6.42
N LEU A 205 15.96 25.24 5.83
CA LEU A 205 16.92 26.33 5.59
C LEU A 205 17.58 26.79 6.89
N ALA A 206 16.79 27.00 7.94
CA ALA A 206 17.28 27.38 9.26
C ALA A 206 18.21 26.32 9.86
N SER A 207 17.86 25.03 9.76
CA SER A 207 18.69 23.92 10.28
C SER A 207 20.03 23.78 9.57
N ARG A 208 20.16 24.32 8.34
CA ARG A 208 21.40 24.35 7.55
C ARG A 208 22.23 25.62 7.76
N GLY A 209 21.85 26.48 8.69
CA GLY A 209 22.54 27.74 8.94
C GLY A 209 22.30 28.81 7.85
N ARG A 210 21.41 28.57 6.88
CA ARG A 210 21.06 29.51 5.81
C ARG A 210 19.97 30.48 6.28
N ILE A 211 20.31 31.22 7.37
CA ILE A 211 19.33 32.04 8.12
C ILE A 211 18.74 33.16 7.25
N ASP A 212 19.53 33.82 6.40
CA ASP A 212 19.04 34.90 5.54
C ASP A 212 18.05 34.41 4.50
N GLU A 213 18.27 33.23 3.94
CA GLU A 213 17.34 32.61 3.01
C GLU A 213 16.07 32.13 3.73
N ALA A 214 16.22 31.56 4.93
CA ALA A 214 15.09 31.16 5.77
C ALA A 214 14.21 32.38 6.10
N ARG A 215 14.82 33.54 6.42
CA ARG A 215 14.10 34.78 6.69
C ARG A 215 13.34 35.27 5.45
N ARG A 216 14.01 35.34 4.29
CA ARG A 216 13.37 35.72 3.02
C ARG A 216 12.20 34.78 2.67
N MET A 217 12.39 33.48 2.90
CA MET A 217 11.35 32.48 2.65
C MET A 217 10.19 32.66 3.64
N SER A 218 10.46 32.91 4.92
CA SER A 218 9.46 33.22 5.95
C SER A 218 8.62 34.45 5.56
N GLU A 219 9.24 35.55 5.13
CA GLU A 219 8.55 36.75 4.68
C GLU A 219 7.69 36.51 3.43
N ARG A 220 8.20 35.70 2.47
CA ARG A 220 7.49 35.35 1.24
C ARG A 220 6.29 34.45 1.50
N THR A 221 6.42 33.47 2.40
CA THR A 221 5.42 32.42 2.64
C THR A 221 4.48 32.72 3.80
N GLY A 222 4.85 33.65 4.68
CA GLY A 222 4.13 33.93 5.92
C GLY A 222 4.29 32.85 7.00
N VAL A 223 5.18 31.87 6.78
CA VAL A 223 5.46 30.80 7.75
C VAL A 223 6.49 31.33 8.77
N PRO A 224 6.21 31.25 10.09
CA PRO A 224 7.14 31.76 11.09
C PRO A 224 8.46 31.02 11.07
N MET A 225 9.52 31.76 11.36
CA MET A 225 10.85 31.16 11.61
C MET A 225 10.73 30.16 12.76
N PRO A 226 11.38 28.99 12.68
CA PRO A 226 11.48 28.09 13.81
C PRO A 226 12.16 28.80 14.97
N GLU A 227 11.59 28.73 16.17
CA GLU A 227 12.23 29.25 17.37
C GLU A 227 13.59 28.55 17.53
N PRO A 228 14.68 29.31 17.80
CA PRO A 228 15.94 28.69 18.11
C PRO A 228 15.72 27.77 19.30
N VAL A 229 16.07 26.50 19.16
CA VAL A 229 16.11 25.60 20.32
C VAL A 229 17.20 26.12 21.25
N VAL A 230 16.83 26.98 22.19
CA VAL A 230 17.72 27.41 23.28
C VAL A 230 17.91 26.16 24.13
N VAL A 231 18.96 25.41 23.87
CA VAL A 231 19.47 24.40 24.79
C VAL A 231 19.89 25.19 26.02
N LYS A 232 19.05 25.21 27.05
CA LYS A 232 19.41 25.83 28.33
C LYS A 232 20.66 25.11 28.81
N PRO A 233 21.81 25.82 28.97
CA PRO A 233 22.98 25.22 29.58
C PRO A 233 22.61 24.82 31.01
N GLY A 234 22.66 23.50 31.31
CA GLY A 234 22.30 22.99 32.64
C GLY A 234 20.94 22.31 32.75
N ALA A 235 20.11 22.24 31.70
CA ALA A 235 19.07 21.26 31.68
C ALA A 235 19.73 19.89 31.50
N THR A 236 20.00 19.22 32.64
CA THR A 236 20.26 17.79 32.69
C THR A 236 19.16 17.15 31.86
N GLU A 237 19.49 16.63 30.67
CA GLU A 237 18.53 15.77 29.96
C GLU A 237 18.10 14.71 30.97
N PRO A 238 16.78 14.51 31.20
CA PRO A 238 16.35 13.46 32.11
C PRO A 238 17.05 12.19 31.65
N ALA A 239 17.72 11.50 32.58
CA ALA A 239 18.40 10.23 32.35
C ALA A 239 17.41 9.29 31.63
N GLY A 240 17.50 9.21 30.30
CA GLY A 240 16.51 8.62 29.39
C GLY A 240 16.31 9.39 28.10
N ALA A 241 17.19 10.35 27.74
CA ALA A 241 17.33 10.89 26.40
C ALA A 241 17.71 9.72 25.47
N GLY A 242 16.69 8.86 25.28
CA GLY A 242 16.79 7.59 24.57
C GLY A 242 17.21 7.85 23.13
N LYS A 243 17.93 6.92 22.61
CA LYS A 243 18.38 6.80 21.23
C LYS A 243 17.37 7.44 20.28
N VAL A 244 17.83 8.35 19.41
CA VAL A 244 16.99 9.09 18.46
C VAL A 244 16.74 8.22 17.22
N GLY A 245 15.59 8.38 16.55
CA GLY A 245 15.27 7.69 15.32
C GLY A 245 15.01 6.19 15.50
N PHE A 246 15.48 5.36 14.58
CA PHE A 246 15.26 3.90 14.60
C PHE A 246 15.87 3.22 15.83
N ALA A 247 17.03 3.69 16.31
CA ALA A 247 17.65 3.13 17.51
C ALA A 247 16.81 3.38 18.78
N GLY A 248 16.06 4.48 18.82
CA GLY A 248 15.11 4.77 19.89
C GLY A 248 13.83 3.91 19.80
N LEU A 249 13.41 3.60 18.58
CA LEU A 249 12.22 2.79 18.31
C LEU A 249 12.37 1.34 18.82
N PHE A 250 13.58 0.78 18.72
CA PHE A 250 13.91 -0.56 19.24
C PHE A 250 14.45 -0.57 20.68
N SER A 251 14.25 0.52 21.43
CA SER A 251 14.52 0.51 22.87
C SER A 251 13.54 -0.41 23.61
N ALA A 252 13.93 -0.95 24.77
CA ALA A 252 13.11 -1.87 25.56
C ALA A 252 11.69 -1.31 25.85
N HIS A 253 11.58 0.00 26.02
CA HIS A 253 10.30 0.68 26.27
C HIS A 253 9.34 0.68 25.06
N TYR A 254 9.87 0.80 23.83
CA TYR A 254 9.06 0.88 22.61
C TYR A 254 9.03 -0.40 21.79
N LEU A 255 9.83 -1.42 22.13
CA LEU A 255 9.97 -2.64 21.34
C LEU A 255 8.63 -3.33 21.09
N PHE A 256 7.89 -3.61 22.15
CA PHE A 256 6.60 -4.31 22.04
C PHE A 256 5.55 -3.52 21.24
N PRO A 257 5.27 -2.24 21.57
CA PRO A 257 4.38 -1.42 20.73
C PRO A 257 4.82 -1.33 19.28
N THR A 258 6.12 -1.22 19.02
CA THR A 258 6.70 -1.12 17.68
C THR A 258 6.44 -2.37 16.85
N LEU A 259 6.63 -3.55 17.44
CA LEU A 259 6.36 -4.82 16.77
C LEU A 259 4.88 -5.02 16.49
N VAL A 260 4.02 -4.73 17.48
CA VAL A 260 2.56 -4.87 17.31
C VAL A 260 2.02 -3.90 16.26
N LEU A 261 2.38 -2.62 16.32
CA LEU A 261 1.94 -1.63 15.33
C LEU A 261 2.49 -1.91 13.94
N GLY A 262 3.74 -2.40 13.85
CA GLY A 262 4.34 -2.86 12.60
C GLY A 262 3.57 -4.03 11.99
N LEU A 263 3.23 -5.04 12.80
CA LEU A 263 2.47 -6.20 12.35
C LEU A 263 1.04 -5.83 11.91
N MET A 264 0.37 -4.98 12.67
CA MET A 264 -0.95 -4.44 12.32
C MET A 264 -0.91 -3.68 10.99
N SER A 265 0.09 -2.82 10.82
CA SER A 265 0.27 -2.07 9.56
C SER A 265 0.61 -3.00 8.39
N ALA A 266 1.48 -3.99 8.60
CA ALA A 266 1.81 -5.01 7.60
C ALA A 266 0.56 -5.76 7.13
N THR A 267 -0.28 -6.20 8.05
CA THR A 267 -1.54 -6.90 7.75
C THR A 267 -2.49 -5.99 6.97
N GLY A 268 -2.67 -4.73 7.40
CA GLY A 268 -3.53 -3.77 6.71
C GLY A 268 -3.04 -3.46 5.30
N LEU A 269 -1.75 -3.21 5.12
CA LEU A 269 -1.14 -2.96 3.80
C LEU A 269 -1.21 -4.20 2.91
N MET A 270 -0.98 -5.40 3.45
CA MET A 270 -1.10 -6.64 2.71
C MET A 270 -2.51 -6.81 2.14
N LEU A 271 -3.54 -6.52 2.93
CA LEU A 271 -4.94 -6.56 2.47
C LEU A 271 -5.18 -5.52 1.37
N VAL A 272 -4.78 -4.27 1.58
CA VAL A 272 -4.96 -3.19 0.59
C VAL A 272 -4.30 -3.55 -0.73
N TYR A 273 -3.02 -3.94 -0.73
CA TYR A 273 -2.29 -4.25 -1.95
C TYR A 273 -2.79 -5.53 -2.62
N SER A 274 -3.11 -6.57 -1.85
CA SER A 274 -3.64 -7.82 -2.39
C SER A 274 -4.99 -7.63 -3.05
N LEU A 275 -5.92 -6.94 -2.41
CA LEU A 275 -7.24 -6.66 -2.97
C LEU A 275 -7.15 -5.77 -4.21
N ASN A 276 -6.36 -4.71 -4.19
CA ASN A 276 -6.19 -3.84 -5.36
C ASN A 276 -5.56 -4.57 -6.55
N THR A 277 -4.70 -5.56 -6.30
CA THR A 277 -4.04 -6.33 -7.38
C THR A 277 -4.91 -7.46 -7.90
N TRP A 278 -5.56 -8.21 -7.01
CA TRP A 278 -6.17 -9.49 -7.37
C TRP A 278 -7.70 -9.45 -7.49
N LEU A 279 -8.36 -8.46 -6.91
CA LEU A 279 -9.84 -8.39 -6.93
C LEU A 279 -10.42 -8.41 -8.36
N PRO A 280 -9.87 -7.65 -9.35
CA PRO A 280 -10.40 -7.72 -10.72
C PRO A 280 -10.27 -9.12 -11.33
N GLU A 281 -9.15 -9.80 -11.14
CA GLU A 281 -8.91 -11.14 -11.66
C GLU A 281 -9.81 -12.17 -10.98
N ILE A 282 -10.02 -12.06 -9.65
CA ILE A 282 -10.93 -12.92 -8.91
C ILE A 282 -12.36 -12.78 -9.44
N MET A 283 -12.82 -11.55 -9.66
CA MET A 283 -14.18 -11.30 -10.19
C MET A 283 -14.32 -11.76 -11.64
N LEU A 284 -13.29 -11.63 -12.46
CA LEU A 284 -13.28 -12.20 -13.82
C LEU A 284 -13.41 -13.73 -13.80
N ARG A 285 -12.72 -14.41 -12.89
CA ARG A 285 -12.84 -15.88 -12.70
C ARG A 285 -14.18 -16.29 -12.12
N ALA A 286 -14.83 -15.42 -11.37
CA ALA A 286 -16.19 -15.61 -10.88
C ALA A 286 -17.27 -15.42 -11.96
N GLY A 287 -16.87 -15.08 -13.20
CA GLY A 287 -17.77 -14.97 -14.36
C GLY A 287 -18.24 -13.56 -14.71
N PHE A 288 -17.74 -12.54 -14.01
CA PHE A 288 -18.03 -11.15 -14.35
C PHE A 288 -17.24 -10.72 -15.60
N ASN A 289 -17.80 -9.85 -16.42
CA ASN A 289 -17.09 -9.28 -17.56
C ASN A 289 -16.00 -8.29 -17.08
N ALA A 290 -15.10 -7.86 -17.99
CA ALA A 290 -13.98 -7.01 -17.64
C ALA A 290 -14.41 -5.67 -17.00
N LYS A 291 -15.47 -5.02 -17.51
CA LYS A 291 -15.99 -3.77 -16.92
C LYS A 291 -16.60 -4.02 -15.53
N GLY A 292 -17.37 -5.09 -15.39
CA GLY A 292 -17.94 -5.49 -14.10
C GLY A 292 -16.84 -5.74 -13.05
N SER A 293 -15.78 -6.45 -13.42
CA SER A 293 -14.66 -6.74 -12.52
C SER A 293 -13.93 -5.47 -12.06
N LEU A 294 -13.73 -4.51 -12.96
CA LEU A 294 -13.15 -3.20 -12.61
C LEU A 294 -14.09 -2.34 -11.76
N SER A 295 -15.41 -2.53 -11.88
CA SER A 295 -16.38 -1.84 -11.01
C SER A 295 -16.23 -2.23 -9.53
N PHE A 296 -15.90 -3.48 -9.23
CA PHE A 296 -15.58 -3.90 -7.86
C PHE A 296 -14.36 -3.17 -7.32
N LEU A 297 -13.34 -2.95 -8.17
CA LEU A 297 -12.15 -2.20 -7.78
C LEU A 297 -12.48 -0.71 -7.51
N ALA A 298 -13.34 -0.10 -8.32
CA ALA A 298 -13.81 1.25 -8.09
C ALA A 298 -14.60 1.37 -6.78
N VAL A 299 -15.49 0.42 -6.51
CA VAL A 299 -16.29 0.38 -5.28
C VAL A 299 -15.40 0.13 -4.04
N LEU A 300 -14.40 -0.74 -4.13
CA LEU A 300 -13.43 -0.97 -3.07
C LEU A 300 -12.72 0.34 -2.68
N ASN A 301 -12.22 1.07 -3.67
CA ASN A 301 -11.46 2.30 -3.43
C ASN A 301 -12.36 3.48 -3.04
N GLY A 302 -13.58 3.54 -3.56
CA GLY A 302 -14.61 4.44 -3.07
C GLY A 302 -14.95 4.18 -1.61
N GLY A 303 -15.16 2.92 -1.24
CA GLY A 303 -15.35 2.49 0.14
C GLY A 303 -14.17 2.87 1.05
N SER A 304 -12.94 2.71 0.57
CA SER A 304 -11.72 3.14 1.30
C SER A 304 -11.68 4.64 1.55
N LEU A 305 -12.05 5.45 0.56
CA LEU A 305 -12.07 6.91 0.68
C LEU A 305 -13.06 7.38 1.75
N PHE A 306 -14.31 6.92 1.67
CA PHE A 306 -15.32 7.24 2.66
C PHE A 306 -15.03 6.60 4.02
N GLY A 307 -14.47 5.39 4.02
CA GLY A 307 -14.06 4.66 5.20
C GLY A 307 -12.99 5.37 6.00
N ALA A 308 -11.98 5.92 5.36
CA ALA A 308 -10.95 6.71 6.02
C ALA A 308 -11.54 7.94 6.74
N LEU A 309 -12.50 8.63 6.12
CA LEU A 309 -13.18 9.78 6.72
C LEU A 309 -14.09 9.37 7.89
N ALA A 310 -14.89 8.32 7.70
CA ALA A 310 -15.79 7.79 8.74
C ALA A 310 -15.01 7.27 9.95
N ALA A 311 -13.95 6.48 9.69
CA ALA A 311 -13.09 5.94 10.72
C ALA A 311 -12.38 7.03 11.53
N SER A 312 -11.89 8.09 10.87
CA SER A 312 -11.26 9.23 11.55
C SER A 312 -12.25 9.93 12.48
N ARG A 313 -13.49 10.18 12.03
CA ARG A 313 -14.54 10.77 12.89
C ARG A 313 -14.94 9.85 14.04
N ALA A 314 -15.05 8.55 13.79
CA ALA A 314 -15.35 7.58 14.84
C ALA A 314 -14.22 7.52 15.88
N ALA A 315 -12.97 7.58 15.44
CA ALA A 315 -11.81 7.59 16.33
C ALA A 315 -11.72 8.86 17.18
N ASP A 316 -12.10 10.02 16.62
CA ASP A 316 -12.18 11.27 17.37
C ASP A 316 -13.23 11.19 18.51
N ARG A 317 -14.32 10.44 18.29
CA ARG A 317 -15.43 10.31 19.26
C ARG A 317 -15.23 9.17 20.26
N PHE A 318 -14.80 8.01 19.81
CA PHE A 318 -14.74 6.77 20.57
C PHE A 318 -13.31 6.38 20.97
N GLY A 319 -12.31 7.08 20.43
CA GLY A 319 -10.90 6.78 20.64
C GLY A 319 -10.29 5.92 19.53
N LEU A 320 -8.97 6.03 19.39
CA LEU A 320 -8.22 5.36 18.29
C LEU A 320 -8.21 3.82 18.42
N LYS A 321 -8.05 3.26 19.64
CA LYS A 321 -7.97 1.81 19.84
C LYS A 321 -9.24 1.08 19.42
N PRO A 322 -10.44 1.44 19.93
CA PRO A 322 -11.68 0.79 19.49
C PRO A 322 -11.99 1.07 18.01
N GLY A 323 -11.62 2.24 17.48
CA GLY A 323 -11.76 2.58 16.07
C GLY A 323 -11.00 1.61 15.15
N VAL A 324 -9.71 1.35 15.44
CA VAL A 324 -8.90 0.39 14.69
C VAL A 324 -9.48 -1.01 14.79
N ALA A 325 -9.85 -1.47 15.99
CA ALA A 325 -10.44 -2.78 16.20
C ALA A 325 -11.76 -2.95 15.42
N ALA A 326 -12.63 -1.93 15.43
CA ALA A 326 -13.88 -1.94 14.69
C ALA A 326 -13.65 -2.00 13.16
N CYS A 327 -12.67 -1.24 12.63
CA CYS A 327 -12.34 -1.30 11.21
C CYS A 327 -11.83 -2.68 10.79
N PHE A 328 -10.94 -3.31 11.57
CA PHE A 328 -10.48 -4.67 11.29
C PHE A 328 -11.63 -5.68 11.35
N ALA A 329 -12.47 -5.62 12.40
CA ALA A 329 -13.62 -6.51 12.56
C ALA A 329 -14.62 -6.35 11.39
N THR A 330 -14.92 -5.12 11.01
CA THR A 330 -15.81 -4.82 9.88
C THR A 330 -15.25 -5.35 8.57
N GLY A 331 -13.96 -5.10 8.31
CA GLY A 331 -13.28 -5.63 7.12
C GLY A 331 -13.25 -7.15 7.08
N ALA A 332 -12.93 -7.80 8.19
CA ALA A 332 -12.91 -9.26 8.29
C ALA A 332 -14.30 -9.87 8.10
N ALA A 333 -15.33 -9.32 8.75
CA ALA A 333 -16.72 -9.78 8.58
C ALA A 333 -17.19 -9.62 7.13
N ALA A 334 -16.88 -8.48 6.49
CA ALA A 334 -17.23 -8.26 5.09
C ALA A 334 -16.51 -9.21 4.13
N LEU A 335 -15.22 -9.55 4.39
CA LEU A 335 -14.51 -10.56 3.60
C LEU A 335 -15.11 -11.96 3.74
N VAL A 336 -15.58 -12.32 4.93
CA VAL A 336 -16.31 -13.60 5.14
C VAL A 336 -17.65 -13.56 4.40
N LEU A 337 -18.39 -12.45 4.47
CA LEU A 337 -19.66 -12.31 3.73
C LEU A 337 -19.47 -12.38 2.21
N LEU A 338 -18.31 -11.96 1.69
CA LEU A 338 -18.01 -12.06 0.25
C LEU A 338 -17.92 -13.52 -0.24
N MET A 339 -17.78 -14.49 0.67
CA MET A 339 -17.78 -15.91 0.34
C MET A 339 -19.19 -16.49 0.11
N LEU A 340 -20.22 -15.73 0.46
CA LEU A 340 -21.62 -16.15 0.28
C LEU A 340 -22.15 -15.67 -1.09
N ASP A 341 -23.07 -16.42 -1.66
CA ASP A 341 -23.70 -16.09 -2.95
C ASP A 341 -24.73 -14.97 -2.76
N PHE A 342 -24.35 -13.75 -3.09
CA PHE A 342 -25.23 -12.58 -3.10
C PHE A 342 -25.47 -12.07 -4.53
N PRO A 343 -26.60 -11.43 -4.79
CA PRO A 343 -26.79 -10.70 -6.04
C PRO A 343 -25.74 -9.60 -6.21
N LEU A 344 -25.49 -9.17 -7.46
CA LEU A 344 -24.45 -8.19 -7.79
C LEU A 344 -24.47 -6.96 -6.88
N ALA A 345 -25.64 -6.40 -6.60
CA ALA A 345 -25.77 -5.23 -5.72
C ALA A 345 -25.29 -5.54 -4.28
N GLY A 346 -25.56 -6.73 -3.77
CA GLY A 346 -25.08 -7.19 -2.46
C GLY A 346 -23.56 -7.35 -2.43
N LEU A 347 -22.96 -7.97 -3.47
CA LEU A 347 -21.52 -8.11 -3.60
C LEU A 347 -20.81 -6.75 -3.65
N LEU A 348 -21.35 -5.80 -4.43
CA LEU A 348 -20.81 -4.44 -4.49
C LEU A 348 -20.89 -3.73 -3.13
N ALA A 349 -22.03 -3.87 -2.42
CA ALA A 349 -22.16 -3.30 -1.07
C ALA A 349 -21.15 -3.90 -0.08
N ILE A 350 -20.96 -5.22 -0.12
CA ILE A 350 -19.98 -5.92 0.72
C ILE A 350 -18.55 -5.44 0.40
N VAL A 351 -18.20 -5.33 -0.89
CA VAL A 351 -16.88 -4.82 -1.30
C VAL A 351 -16.66 -3.36 -0.87
N ALA A 352 -17.71 -2.51 -0.89
CA ALA A 352 -17.61 -1.16 -0.33
C ALA A 352 -17.29 -1.20 1.17
N VAL A 353 -17.89 -2.10 1.92
CA VAL A 353 -17.61 -2.30 3.37
C VAL A 353 -16.19 -2.85 3.59
N VAL A 354 -15.71 -3.76 2.74
CA VAL A 354 -14.29 -4.19 2.75
C VAL A 354 -13.36 -3.01 2.56
N GLY A 355 -13.67 -2.15 1.58
CA GLY A 355 -12.91 -0.91 1.33
C GLY A 355 -12.92 0.00 2.56
N LEU A 356 -14.08 0.22 3.17
CA LEU A 356 -14.22 1.00 4.40
C LEU A 356 -13.34 0.44 5.53
N GLY A 357 -13.39 -0.87 5.76
CA GLY A 357 -12.57 -1.52 6.78
C GLY A 357 -11.09 -1.37 6.53
N THR A 358 -10.62 -1.65 5.31
CA THR A 358 -9.18 -1.63 4.98
C THR A 358 -8.60 -0.21 4.93
N GLY A 359 -9.26 0.73 4.24
CA GLY A 359 -8.81 2.12 4.15
C GLY A 359 -8.90 2.86 5.49
N GLY A 360 -9.98 2.61 6.27
CA GLY A 360 -10.14 3.15 7.61
C GLY A 360 -9.05 2.66 8.56
N THR A 361 -8.77 1.36 8.56
CA THR A 361 -7.73 0.75 9.38
C THR A 361 -6.37 1.41 9.16
N GLN A 362 -5.93 1.51 7.90
CA GLN A 362 -4.60 2.04 7.59
C GLN A 362 -4.46 3.50 8.01
N THR A 363 -5.50 4.30 7.77
CA THR A 363 -5.53 5.72 8.19
C THR A 363 -5.41 5.87 9.70
N LEU A 364 -6.15 5.04 10.46
CA LEU A 364 -6.12 5.08 11.93
C LEU A 364 -4.80 4.57 12.51
N ILE A 365 -4.15 3.57 11.91
CA ILE A 365 -2.85 3.08 12.34
C ILE A 365 -1.80 4.19 12.26
N TYR A 366 -1.74 4.94 11.16
CA TYR A 366 -0.81 6.06 11.04
C TYR A 366 -1.11 7.16 12.06
N GLY A 367 -2.38 7.46 12.32
CA GLY A 367 -2.80 8.37 13.38
C GLY A 367 -2.39 7.90 14.76
N PHE A 368 -2.54 6.60 15.04
CA PHE A 368 -2.14 6.00 16.32
C PHE A 368 -0.63 6.08 16.54
N VAL A 369 0.16 5.73 15.52
CA VAL A 369 1.63 5.81 15.52
C VAL A 369 2.10 7.24 15.78
N ALA A 370 1.48 8.22 15.10
CA ALA A 370 1.82 9.64 15.27
C ALA A 370 1.54 10.16 16.67
N ASN A 371 0.55 9.62 17.38
CA ASN A 371 0.19 10.01 18.74
C ASN A 371 0.92 9.22 19.83
N HIS A 372 1.29 7.96 19.55
CA HIS A 372 1.91 7.07 20.54
C HIS A 372 3.38 7.40 20.80
N TYR A 373 4.15 7.75 19.75
CA TYR A 373 5.57 7.99 19.88
C TYR A 373 5.93 9.43 20.21
N ARG A 374 6.96 9.63 21.05
CA ARG A 374 7.56 10.95 21.29
C ARG A 374 8.14 11.54 20.01
N LYS A 375 8.31 12.86 19.98
CA LYS A 375 8.76 13.62 18.77
C LYS A 375 10.04 13.07 18.14
N ASN A 376 11.02 12.62 18.96
CA ASN A 376 12.33 12.11 18.49
C ASN A 376 12.30 10.73 17.80
N VAL A 377 11.27 9.91 18.05
CA VAL A 377 11.12 8.56 17.46
C VAL A 377 9.89 8.44 16.56
N ARG A 378 9.01 9.46 16.55
CA ARG A 378 7.75 9.45 15.80
C ARG A 378 7.95 9.22 14.30
N ALA A 379 8.90 9.95 13.68
CA ALA A 379 9.19 9.82 12.25
C ALA A 379 9.68 8.40 11.91
N ALA A 380 10.53 7.82 12.75
CA ALA A 380 10.97 6.44 12.61
C ALA A 380 9.83 5.44 12.78
N GLY A 381 8.89 5.69 13.71
CA GLY A 381 7.69 4.86 13.91
C GLY A 381 6.76 4.86 12.71
N VAL A 382 6.51 6.02 12.10
CA VAL A 382 5.71 6.12 10.87
C VAL A 382 6.42 5.42 9.72
N ALA A 383 7.73 5.64 9.55
CA ALA A 383 8.53 4.98 8.51
C ALA A 383 8.58 3.46 8.70
N TRP A 384 8.65 2.97 9.93
CA TRP A 384 8.58 1.54 10.27
C TRP A 384 7.24 0.94 9.82
N CYS A 385 6.12 1.55 10.18
CA CYS A 385 4.80 1.06 9.81
C CYS A 385 4.55 1.16 8.29
N ALA A 386 5.04 2.19 7.64
CA ALA A 386 4.91 2.35 6.18
C ALA A 386 5.82 1.37 5.42
N GLY A 387 7.03 1.08 5.93
CA GLY A 387 8.02 0.21 5.29
C GLY A 387 7.84 -1.28 5.61
N PHE A 388 7.23 -1.63 6.74
CA PHE A 388 7.10 -3.03 7.17
C PHE A 388 6.05 -3.81 6.36
N GLY A 389 5.06 -3.14 5.80
CA GLY A 389 4.01 -3.76 4.98
C GLY A 389 4.56 -4.51 3.76
N PRO A 390 5.48 -3.93 2.97
CA PRO A 390 6.10 -4.62 1.84
C PRO A 390 7.05 -5.76 2.20
N THR A 391 7.68 -5.74 3.39
CA THR A 391 8.70 -6.72 3.79
C THR A 391 8.14 -8.05 4.31
N GLY A 392 6.88 -8.11 4.69
CA GLY A 392 6.23 -9.34 5.16
C GLY A 392 6.23 -10.49 4.14
N ARG A 393 6.67 -10.26 2.90
CA ARG A 393 6.71 -11.22 1.79
C ARG A 393 8.11 -11.72 1.42
N HIS A 394 9.19 -11.21 2.03
CA HIS A 394 10.57 -11.53 1.64
C HIS A 394 11.33 -12.41 2.63
N ARG A 395 10.71 -13.46 3.19
CA ARG A 395 11.48 -14.66 3.47
C ARG A 395 11.48 -15.48 2.19
N ARG A 396 12.62 -15.48 1.46
CA ARG A 396 12.89 -16.50 0.45
C ARG A 396 12.61 -17.87 1.07
N PRO A 397 11.77 -18.69 0.47
CA PRO A 397 12.00 -20.11 0.54
C PRO A 397 13.10 -20.38 -0.50
N ASP A 398 14.17 -21.04 -0.07
CA ASP A 398 15.14 -21.63 -0.96
C ASP A 398 14.43 -22.40 -2.07
N ALA A 399 15.04 -22.38 -3.27
CA ALA A 399 14.54 -22.96 -4.49
C ALA A 399 14.23 -24.47 -4.33
N GLY A 400 13.01 -24.76 -3.95
CA GLY A 400 12.40 -26.08 -3.88
C GLY A 400 10.92 -25.89 -4.02
N GLN A 401 10.43 -26.18 -5.24
CA GLN A 401 9.04 -26.47 -5.62
C GLN A 401 7.98 -26.27 -4.52
N TYR A 402 7.58 -25.01 -4.26
CA TYR A 402 6.31 -24.73 -3.63
C TYR A 402 5.26 -24.59 -4.75
N ASP A 403 4.42 -25.62 -4.86
CA ASP A 403 3.27 -25.63 -5.73
C ASP A 403 2.32 -24.49 -5.32
N ASP A 404 2.35 -23.37 -6.06
CA ASP A 404 1.48 -22.21 -5.87
C ASP A 404 -0.02 -22.56 -5.95
N ARG A 405 -0.34 -23.77 -6.40
CA ARG A 405 -1.65 -24.38 -6.35
C ARG A 405 -2.13 -24.67 -4.91
N CYS A 406 -1.19 -24.72 -3.93
CA CYS A 406 -1.55 -25.05 -2.56
C CYS A 406 -2.32 -23.93 -1.87
N TRP A 407 -1.97 -22.65 -2.09
CA TRP A 407 -2.70 -21.51 -1.51
C TRP A 407 -4.04 -21.24 -2.21
N LEU A 408 -4.07 -21.33 -3.56
CA LEU A 408 -5.32 -21.23 -4.31
C LEU A 408 -6.21 -22.44 -4.05
N ARG A 409 -5.64 -23.65 -3.94
CA ARG A 409 -6.40 -24.86 -3.56
C ARG A 409 -6.86 -24.80 -2.12
N ALA A 410 -6.02 -24.39 -1.17
CA ALA A 410 -6.44 -24.24 0.22
C ALA A 410 -7.57 -23.19 0.37
N GLY A 411 -7.53 -22.08 -0.38
CA GLY A 411 -8.61 -21.12 -0.45
C GLY A 411 -9.87 -21.68 -1.14
N LEU A 412 -9.70 -22.40 -2.26
CA LEU A 412 -10.79 -23.04 -2.98
C LEU A 412 -11.34 -24.28 -2.26
N ASP A 413 -10.50 -25.03 -1.56
CA ASP A 413 -10.93 -26.20 -0.79
C ASP A 413 -11.58 -25.77 0.54
N LEU A 414 -11.16 -24.66 1.14
CA LEU A 414 -11.89 -24.01 2.23
C LEU A 414 -13.26 -23.51 1.75
N LEU A 415 -13.32 -22.90 0.56
CA LEU A 415 -14.58 -22.49 -0.08
C LEU A 415 -15.48 -23.69 -0.40
N ARG A 416 -14.91 -24.80 -0.88
CA ARG A 416 -15.64 -26.04 -1.15
C ARG A 416 -16.08 -26.73 0.14
N ALA A 417 -15.25 -26.76 1.18
CA ALA A 417 -15.60 -27.34 2.47
C ALA A 417 -16.71 -26.55 3.18
N VAL A 418 -16.68 -25.22 3.11
CA VAL A 418 -17.73 -24.33 3.60
C VAL A 418 -19.01 -24.53 2.78
N ARG A 419 -18.91 -24.66 1.44
CA ARG A 419 -20.03 -24.91 0.56
C ARG A 419 -20.66 -26.28 0.80
N ALA A 420 -19.87 -27.34 1.04
CA ALA A 420 -20.33 -28.68 1.42
C ALA A 420 -20.96 -28.70 2.82
N GLY A 421 -20.39 -27.93 3.78
CA GLY A 421 -20.97 -27.81 5.13
C GLY A 421 -22.29 -27.07 5.15
N ILE A 422 -22.50 -26.08 4.29
CA ILE A 422 -23.77 -25.33 4.17
C ILE A 422 -24.82 -26.15 3.41
N ALA A 423 -24.44 -26.90 2.35
CA ALA A 423 -25.34 -27.78 1.61
C ALA A 423 -25.72 -29.02 2.42
N GLY A 424 -24.84 -29.55 3.27
CA GLY A 424 -25.11 -30.64 4.20
C GLY A 424 -26.03 -30.21 5.35
N GLY A 425 -25.85 -29.00 5.87
CA GLY A 425 -26.69 -28.48 6.97
C GLY A 425 -28.15 -28.20 6.59
N ALA A 426 -28.48 -28.08 5.30
CA ALA A 426 -29.84 -27.93 4.83
C ALA A 426 -30.55 -29.28 4.59
N ALA A 427 -29.81 -30.40 4.47
CA ALA A 427 -30.34 -31.73 4.26
C ALA A 427 -30.50 -32.53 5.57
N ASP A 428 -29.75 -32.21 6.63
CA ASP A 428 -29.74 -32.96 7.90
C ASP A 428 -30.63 -32.37 9.01
N ALA A 429 -31.45 -31.38 8.71
CA ALA A 429 -32.50 -30.91 9.63
C ALA A 429 -33.72 -31.85 9.69
N ALA A 430 -33.68 -33.04 9.06
CA ALA A 430 -34.75 -34.02 9.00
C ALA A 430 -34.32 -35.44 9.41
N GLY A 431 -33.38 -35.64 10.32
CA GLY A 431 -33.07 -37.01 10.75
C GLY A 431 -32.02 -37.04 11.87
N ALA A 432 -32.47 -37.62 12.98
CA ALA A 432 -31.73 -37.78 14.22
C ALA A 432 -30.45 -38.68 14.13
N ASP A 433 -29.55 -38.43 15.07
CA ASP A 433 -28.54 -39.30 15.65
C ASP A 433 -27.31 -39.71 14.79
N GLY A 434 -26.19 -39.21 15.16
CA GLY A 434 -24.91 -39.79 14.74
C GLY A 434 -23.73 -38.81 14.77
N THR A 435 -22.99 -38.85 15.89
CA THR A 435 -21.68 -38.23 16.06
C THR A 435 -20.75 -38.49 14.89
N CYS A 436 -20.45 -37.46 14.10
CA CYS A 436 -19.39 -37.49 13.11
C CYS A 436 -18.22 -36.68 13.61
N ALA A 437 -17.30 -37.34 14.29
CA ALA A 437 -15.99 -36.80 14.67
C ALA A 437 -15.16 -36.65 13.40
N VAL A 438 -14.91 -35.41 12.98
CA VAL A 438 -13.91 -35.09 11.94
C VAL A 438 -12.53 -35.36 12.51
N ARG A 439 -11.97 -36.51 12.21
CA ARG A 439 -10.54 -36.83 12.41
C ARG A 439 -9.73 -36.01 11.43
N ILE A 440 -9.17 -34.92 11.88
CA ILE A 440 -8.07 -34.23 11.19
C ILE A 440 -6.84 -35.12 11.38
N ALA A 441 -6.39 -35.79 10.34
CA ALA A 441 -5.15 -36.55 10.33
C ALA A 441 -3.96 -35.56 10.31
N PRO A 442 -3.10 -35.54 11.32
CA PRO A 442 -1.84 -34.79 11.28
C PRO A 442 -0.77 -35.66 10.60
N GLY A 443 -0.44 -35.39 9.36
CA GLY A 443 0.63 -36.14 8.73
C GLY A 443 0.73 -36.05 7.23
N ALA A 444 0.98 -34.85 6.68
CA ALA A 444 1.42 -34.75 5.29
C ALA A 444 2.24 -33.46 5.04
N CYS A 445 3.18 -33.16 5.94
CA CYS A 445 4.20 -32.11 5.71
C CYS A 445 5.48 -32.39 6.51
N GLN A 446 5.95 -33.64 6.51
CA GLN A 446 7.31 -33.96 6.95
C GLN A 446 7.81 -35.18 6.18
N ALA A 447 8.53 -34.96 5.08
CA ALA A 447 9.49 -35.92 4.55
C ALA A 447 10.48 -35.17 3.69
N GLY A 448 11.63 -34.87 4.27
CA GLY A 448 12.73 -34.24 3.54
C GLY A 448 13.91 -33.90 4.41
N ALA A 449 14.41 -34.84 5.20
CA ALA A 449 15.77 -34.78 5.69
C ALA A 449 16.23 -36.16 6.18
N GLY A 450 17.26 -36.68 5.53
CA GLY A 450 18.18 -37.57 6.24
C GLY A 450 18.36 -39.00 5.70
N LEU A 451 19.40 -39.15 4.90
CA LEU A 451 20.44 -40.23 4.99
C LEU A 451 20.03 -41.72 4.92
N GLY A 452 20.71 -42.41 4.01
CA GLY A 452 21.10 -43.79 4.27
C GLY A 452 21.08 -44.72 3.05
N ARG A 453 22.24 -44.94 2.45
CA ARG A 453 22.54 -46.11 1.62
C ARG A 453 22.08 -47.38 2.34
N VAL A 454 21.53 -48.34 1.63
CA VAL A 454 21.91 -49.79 1.69
C VAL A 454 21.32 -50.54 0.50
N ASP A 455 22.10 -51.45 0.02
CA ASP A 455 22.11 -52.31 -1.14
C ASP A 455 20.89 -53.23 -1.39
N ALA A 456 20.75 -53.50 -2.67
CA ALA A 456 20.46 -54.76 -3.34
C ALA A 456 19.40 -55.73 -2.74
N VAL A 457 18.45 -56.18 -3.57
CA VAL A 457 18.35 -57.58 -4.04
C VAL A 457 17.18 -57.72 -5.06
N ARG A 458 17.49 -58.39 -6.13
CA ARG A 458 16.76 -59.02 -7.23
C ARG A 458 15.29 -59.43 -6.99
N GLY A 459 14.49 -59.32 -8.03
CA GLY A 459 13.22 -60.05 -8.18
C GLY A 459 12.48 -59.73 -9.47
N VAL A 460 12.76 -60.49 -10.50
CA VAL A 460 12.11 -60.57 -11.83
C VAL A 460 10.64 -60.93 -11.70
N THR A 461 9.74 -60.24 -12.44
CA THR A 461 8.70 -60.90 -13.23
C THR A 461 8.10 -59.91 -14.25
N ARG A 462 8.23 -60.30 -15.52
CA ARG A 462 7.57 -59.69 -16.68
C ARG A 462 6.11 -60.13 -16.73
N LEU A 463 5.20 -59.25 -17.12
CA LEU A 463 3.91 -59.57 -17.76
C LEU A 463 3.67 -58.66 -18.95
N PRO A 464 2.96 -59.10 -20.00
CA PRO A 464 3.15 -58.66 -21.38
C PRO A 464 2.17 -57.54 -21.81
N ALA A 465 2.57 -56.84 -22.86
CA ALA A 465 1.80 -55.78 -23.55
C ALA A 465 0.62 -56.34 -24.35
N PRO A 466 -0.52 -55.64 -24.45
CA PRO A 466 -1.53 -55.93 -25.44
C PRO A 466 -1.24 -55.26 -26.78
N ARG A 467 -1.50 -56.02 -27.84
CA ARG A 467 -1.41 -55.65 -29.27
C ARG A 467 -2.43 -54.59 -29.64
N ILE A 468 -2.00 -53.65 -30.44
CA ILE A 468 -2.84 -52.79 -31.24
C ILE A 468 -3.22 -53.56 -32.53
N GLN A 469 -4.53 -53.63 -32.82
CA GLN A 469 -5.08 -54.02 -34.11
C GLN A 469 -5.55 -52.76 -34.80
N ASP A 470 -5.04 -52.49 -35.99
CA ASP A 470 -5.60 -51.52 -36.94
C ASP A 470 -6.80 -52.17 -37.64
N PRO A 471 -7.84 -51.42 -37.98
CA PRO A 471 -8.79 -51.79 -39.01
C PRO A 471 -8.61 -50.97 -40.29
N ALA A 472 -8.95 -51.62 -41.35
CA ALA A 472 -8.97 -51.21 -42.73
C ALA A 472 -9.73 -49.92 -43.06
#